data_ca35c1a81a79bf3683bdd1840e9023c8
#
_entry.id   ca35c1a81a79bf3683bdd1840e9023c8
#
_cell.length_a   1.000
_cell.length_b   1.000
_cell.length_c   1.000
_cell.angle_alpha   90.00
_cell.angle_beta   90.00
_cell.angle_gamma   90.00
#
_symmetry.space_group_name_H-M   'P 1'
#
loop_
_entity.id
_entity.type
_entity.pdbx_description
1 polymer ?
#
loop_
_entity_poly.entity_id
_entity_poly.type
_entity_poly.pdbx_seq_one_letter_code
_entity_poly.pdbx_strand_id
1 'polypeptide(L)'
;MSHMKANVLMLIASLIWGTAFVSQTTGMGHIGPFTFSFARFFFAMITVLPLAIIWEKNNVTKIIYNKNLLLLSLFTGFALFMGMGLQQYSLLKSQVSNASFLSTLYVPFVSLISRFIFKSQLTWIVWVAVVLCLYGSYLLSSNQAWDIQRSDSLLFIAAFFFAVHIILVDMFMKQFYSPFSFGFIQYFIVFGCSLIVALLFENPTLANMQLEWFEIIYTGVFSAGIGYTLQIIAQSKAHPAPAAIILSMESVFGTIAAWLILSQVLDINKIIGCAAI
;
A
#
# COMPACT_ATOMS: atom_id res chain seq x y z
N MET A 1 -16.92 10.18 12.13
CA MET A 1 -17.07 8.86 11.48
C MET A 1 -17.11 7.79 12.56
N SER A 2 -17.98 6.76 12.44
CA SER A 2 -18.00 5.62 13.37
C SER A 2 -16.87 4.62 13.04
N HIS A 3 -16.50 3.78 14.03
CA HIS A 3 -15.51 2.70 13.80
C HIS A 3 -15.93 1.73 12.70
N MET A 4 -17.23 1.41 12.62
CA MET A 4 -17.75 0.54 11.56
C MET A 4 -17.55 1.14 10.15
N LYS A 5 -17.81 2.45 9.99
CA LYS A 5 -17.55 3.13 8.72
C LYS A 5 -16.05 3.13 8.37
N ALA A 6 -15.17 3.30 9.36
CA ALA A 6 -13.73 3.22 9.15
C ALA A 6 -13.31 1.82 8.66
N ASN A 7 -13.82 0.76 9.28
CA ASN A 7 -13.53 -0.62 8.87
C ASN A 7 -14.00 -0.90 7.44
N VAL A 8 -15.20 -0.41 7.06
CA VAL A 8 -15.72 -0.55 5.69
C VAL A 8 -14.83 0.18 4.68
N LEU A 9 -14.36 1.39 5.00
CA LEU A 9 -13.44 2.12 4.11
C LEU A 9 -12.12 1.39 3.92
N MET A 10 -11.56 0.79 4.99
CA MET A 10 -10.34 -0.01 4.89
C MET A 10 -10.56 -1.28 4.08
N LEU A 11 -11.72 -1.93 4.21
CA LEU A 11 -12.08 -3.10 3.41
C LEU A 11 -12.24 -2.75 1.93
N ILE A 12 -12.81 -1.59 1.60
CA ILE A 12 -12.87 -1.09 0.22
C ILE A 12 -11.46 -0.80 -0.31
N ALA A 13 -10.59 -0.19 0.50
CA ALA A 13 -9.21 0.07 0.12
C ALA A 13 -8.46 -1.24 -0.16
N SER A 14 -8.61 -2.27 0.69
CA SER A 14 -7.98 -3.58 0.51
C SER A 14 -8.51 -4.31 -0.75
N LEU A 15 -9.81 -4.18 -1.07
CA LEU A 15 -10.36 -4.71 -2.31
C LEU A 15 -9.72 -4.05 -3.54
N ILE A 16 -9.62 -2.72 -3.53
CA ILE A 16 -8.99 -1.96 -4.61
C ILE A 16 -7.52 -2.36 -4.76
N TRP A 17 -6.78 -2.51 -3.67
CA TRP A 17 -5.37 -2.90 -3.73
C TRP A 17 -5.18 -4.34 -4.18
N GLY A 18 -6.04 -5.26 -3.74
CA GLY A 18 -6.00 -6.64 -4.20
C GLY A 18 -6.14 -6.75 -5.72
N THR A 19 -7.12 -6.07 -6.31
CA THR A 19 -7.29 -6.04 -7.77
C THR A 19 -6.15 -5.28 -8.48
N ALA A 20 -5.58 -4.27 -7.83
CA ALA A 20 -4.49 -3.48 -8.37
C ALA A 20 -3.17 -4.28 -8.51
N PHE A 21 -2.94 -5.35 -7.75
CA PHE A 21 -1.77 -6.22 -7.91
C PHE A 21 -1.67 -6.80 -9.33
N VAL A 22 -2.80 -7.20 -9.91
CA VAL A 22 -2.85 -7.68 -11.29
C VAL A 22 -2.38 -6.60 -12.25
N SER A 23 -2.98 -5.40 -12.17
CA SER A 23 -2.62 -4.28 -13.05
C SER A 23 -1.19 -3.77 -12.81
N GLN A 24 -0.66 -3.87 -11.58
CA GLN A 24 0.74 -3.55 -11.29
C GLN A 24 1.71 -4.52 -11.97
N THR A 25 1.31 -5.77 -12.13
CA THR A 25 2.12 -6.79 -12.79
C THR A 25 2.04 -6.66 -14.31
N THR A 26 0.83 -6.50 -14.87
CA THR A 26 0.64 -6.38 -16.32
C THR A 26 1.16 -5.04 -16.86
N GLY A 27 1.04 -3.95 -16.11
CA GLY A 27 1.44 -2.60 -16.52
C GLY A 27 2.95 -2.34 -16.54
N MET A 28 3.77 -3.37 -16.36
CA MET A 28 5.24 -3.28 -16.50
C MET A 28 5.76 -4.01 -17.72
N GLY A 29 4.91 -4.30 -18.70
CA GLY A 29 5.32 -5.01 -19.91
C GLY A 29 6.30 -4.21 -20.79
N HIS A 30 6.14 -2.88 -20.85
CA HIS A 30 6.93 -1.99 -21.70
C HIS A 30 7.67 -0.88 -20.95
N ILE A 31 7.46 -0.75 -19.65
CA ILE A 31 8.07 0.28 -18.78
C ILE A 31 8.62 -0.33 -17.50
N GLY A 32 9.61 0.35 -16.93
CA GLY A 32 10.19 -0.08 -15.65
C GLY A 32 9.29 0.23 -14.44
N PRO A 33 9.59 -0.39 -13.27
CA PRO A 33 8.77 -0.26 -12.05
C PRO A 33 8.71 1.15 -11.50
N PHE A 34 9.76 1.95 -11.61
CA PHE A 34 9.76 3.34 -11.15
C PHE A 34 9.08 4.27 -12.16
N THR A 35 9.16 3.96 -13.46
CA THR A 35 8.39 4.63 -14.52
C THR A 35 6.90 4.43 -14.28
N PHE A 36 6.47 3.20 -14.04
CA PHE A 36 5.09 2.91 -13.68
C PHE A 36 4.67 3.63 -12.39
N SER A 37 5.54 3.62 -11.36
CA SER A 37 5.25 4.25 -10.07
C SER A 37 5.08 5.76 -10.17
N PHE A 38 5.99 6.50 -10.84
CA PHE A 38 5.80 7.94 -10.97
C PHE A 38 4.56 8.28 -11.79
N ALA A 39 4.29 7.55 -12.88
CA ALA A 39 3.14 7.80 -13.72
C ALA A 39 1.82 7.62 -12.96
N ARG A 40 1.65 6.53 -12.22
CA ARG A 40 0.43 6.32 -11.42
C ARG A 40 0.28 7.31 -10.27
N PHE A 41 1.37 7.70 -9.59
CA PHE A 41 1.29 8.69 -8.51
C PHE A 41 1.04 10.11 -9.03
N PHE A 42 1.39 10.43 -10.27
CA PHE A 42 0.91 11.63 -10.95
C PHE A 42 -0.62 11.66 -11.03
N PHE A 43 -1.26 10.57 -11.46
CA PHE A 43 -2.73 10.49 -11.48
C PHE A 43 -3.33 10.47 -10.07
N ALA A 44 -2.68 9.88 -9.08
CA ALA A 44 -3.11 9.96 -7.70
C ALA A 44 -3.15 11.41 -7.19
N MET A 45 -2.13 12.20 -7.49
CA MET A 45 -2.10 13.64 -7.16
C MET A 45 -3.26 14.40 -7.79
N ILE A 46 -3.50 14.20 -9.08
CA ILE A 46 -4.60 14.83 -9.81
C ILE A 46 -5.95 14.46 -9.21
N THR A 47 -6.11 13.20 -8.77
CA THR A 47 -7.35 12.71 -8.14
C THR A 47 -7.63 13.39 -6.81
N VAL A 48 -6.60 13.62 -5.99
CA VAL A 48 -6.76 14.13 -4.63
C VAL A 48 -6.67 15.65 -4.54
N LEU A 49 -5.95 16.30 -5.46
CA LEU A 49 -5.74 17.76 -5.46
C LEU A 49 -7.04 18.57 -5.42
N PRO A 50 -8.09 18.28 -6.23
CA PRO A 50 -9.35 19.02 -6.16
C PRO A 50 -10.01 18.92 -4.76
N LEU A 51 -9.95 17.75 -4.14
CA LEU A 51 -10.52 17.52 -2.80
C LEU A 51 -9.75 18.31 -1.73
N ALA A 52 -8.42 18.35 -1.83
CA ALA A 52 -7.58 19.15 -0.94
C ALA A 52 -7.86 20.66 -1.10
N ILE A 53 -8.08 21.15 -2.33
CA ILE A 53 -8.38 22.57 -2.60
C ILE A 53 -9.78 22.94 -2.10
N ILE A 54 -10.78 22.10 -2.36
CA ILE A 54 -12.19 22.42 -2.07
C ILE A 54 -12.49 22.25 -0.58
N TRP A 55 -12.07 21.14 0.04
CA TRP A 55 -12.49 20.78 1.40
C TRP A 55 -11.46 21.10 2.49
N GLU A 56 -10.18 21.27 2.11
CA GLU A 56 -9.08 21.52 3.05
C GLU A 56 -8.29 22.78 2.69
N LYS A 57 -9.00 23.81 2.30
CA LYS A 57 -8.43 25.09 1.87
C LYS A 57 -7.31 25.57 2.81
N ASN A 58 -6.14 25.86 2.25
CA ASN A 58 -4.93 26.30 2.97
C ASN A 58 -4.26 25.25 3.89
N ASN A 59 -4.74 24.02 3.97
CA ASN A 59 -4.12 23.03 4.86
C ASN A 59 -2.76 22.55 4.33
N VAL A 60 -2.58 22.44 3.02
CA VAL A 60 -1.24 22.18 2.41
C VAL A 60 -0.24 23.25 2.89
N THR A 61 -0.60 24.51 2.82
CA THR A 61 0.23 25.62 3.29
C THR A 61 0.52 25.52 4.79
N LYS A 62 -0.49 25.23 5.63
CA LYS A 62 -0.31 25.04 7.07
C LYS A 62 0.65 23.90 7.38
N ILE A 63 0.58 22.78 6.65
CA ILE A 63 1.49 21.65 6.81
C ILE A 63 2.92 22.09 6.46
N ILE A 64 3.12 22.80 5.33
CA ILE A 64 4.45 23.24 4.88
C ILE A 64 5.09 24.21 5.89
N TYR A 65 4.34 25.14 6.45
CA TYR A 65 4.87 26.10 7.43
C TYR A 65 5.03 25.53 8.84
N ASN A 66 4.44 24.38 9.15
CA ASN A 66 4.67 23.69 10.43
C ASN A 66 5.75 22.62 10.29
N LYS A 67 6.94 22.89 10.80
CA LYS A 67 8.11 22.00 10.69
C LYS A 67 7.81 20.55 11.09
N ASN A 68 7.06 20.34 12.17
CA ASN A 68 6.76 18.99 12.66
C ASN A 68 5.81 18.25 11.71
N LEU A 69 4.76 18.92 11.23
CA LEU A 69 3.82 18.34 10.27
C LEU A 69 4.50 18.07 8.92
N LEU A 70 5.37 19.00 8.48
CA LEU A 70 6.14 18.84 7.24
C LEU A 70 7.07 17.63 7.34
N LEU A 71 7.88 17.54 8.39
CA LEU A 71 8.79 16.41 8.59
C LEU A 71 8.03 15.09 8.66
N LEU A 72 6.92 15.04 9.38
CA LEU A 72 6.09 13.84 9.48
C LEU A 72 5.52 13.45 8.10
N SER A 73 5.07 14.42 7.29
CA SER A 73 4.59 14.18 5.93
C SER A 73 5.71 13.68 5.00
N LEU A 74 6.91 14.27 5.10
CA LEU A 74 8.08 13.85 4.32
C LEU A 74 8.47 12.41 4.65
N PHE A 75 8.59 12.06 5.94
CA PHE A 75 8.91 10.70 6.36
C PHE A 75 7.83 9.70 5.95
N THR A 76 6.55 10.08 6.04
CA THR A 76 5.44 9.21 5.62
C THR A 76 5.47 8.98 4.11
N GLY A 77 5.65 10.03 3.31
CA GLY A 77 5.77 9.92 1.86
C GLY A 77 7.00 9.13 1.43
N PHE A 78 8.13 9.29 2.12
CA PHE A 78 9.33 8.51 1.86
C PHE A 78 9.15 7.02 2.24
N ALA A 79 8.51 6.73 3.37
CA ALA A 79 8.19 5.35 3.75
C ALA A 79 7.27 4.69 2.70
N LEU A 80 6.27 5.43 2.20
CA LEU A 80 5.40 4.97 1.12
C LEU A 80 6.21 4.72 -0.17
N PHE A 81 7.11 5.63 -0.57
CA PHE A 81 7.99 5.46 -1.72
C PHE A 81 8.84 4.20 -1.61
N MET A 82 9.49 3.98 -0.47
CA MET A 82 10.31 2.79 -0.24
C MET A 82 9.49 1.50 -0.29
N GLY A 83 8.35 1.46 0.40
CA GLY A 83 7.45 0.32 0.37
C GLY A 83 6.97 -0.01 -1.04
N MET A 84 6.43 0.99 -1.73
CA MET A 84 5.88 0.83 -3.08
C MET A 84 6.95 0.54 -4.13
N GLY A 85 8.09 1.23 -4.07
CA GLY A 85 9.19 1.04 -5.03
C GLY A 85 9.81 -0.35 -4.93
N LEU A 86 10.08 -0.81 -3.71
CA LEU A 86 10.62 -2.16 -3.48
C LEU A 86 9.62 -3.25 -3.87
N GLN A 87 8.34 -3.08 -3.53
CA GLN A 87 7.28 -4.00 -3.93
C GLN A 87 7.15 -4.06 -5.45
N GLN A 88 7.08 -2.90 -6.13
CA GLN A 88 6.93 -2.82 -7.57
C GLN A 88 8.12 -3.43 -8.31
N TYR A 89 9.35 -3.19 -7.83
CA TYR A 89 10.56 -3.81 -8.38
C TYR A 89 10.55 -5.34 -8.18
N SER A 90 10.06 -5.82 -7.04
CA SER A 90 9.99 -7.25 -6.75
C SER A 90 8.97 -7.97 -7.63
N LEU A 91 7.87 -7.32 -8.01
CA LEU A 91 6.86 -7.87 -8.91
C LEU A 91 7.38 -8.21 -10.32
N LEU A 92 8.55 -7.68 -10.72
CA LEU A 92 9.20 -8.10 -11.96
C LEU A 92 9.65 -9.57 -11.95
N LYS A 93 9.85 -10.16 -10.78
CA LYS A 93 10.41 -11.52 -10.61
C LYS A 93 9.57 -12.41 -9.69
N SER A 94 8.74 -11.83 -8.85
CA SER A 94 7.89 -12.56 -7.91
C SER A 94 6.49 -12.76 -8.47
N GLN A 95 5.89 -13.92 -8.21
CA GLN A 95 4.46 -14.13 -8.51
C GLN A 95 3.59 -13.24 -7.63
N VAL A 96 2.42 -12.85 -8.13
CA VAL A 96 1.46 -12.00 -7.41
C VAL A 96 1.10 -12.58 -6.04
N SER A 97 0.89 -13.90 -5.95
CA SER A 97 0.58 -14.57 -4.68
C SER A 97 1.71 -14.46 -3.65
N ASN A 98 2.98 -14.64 -4.06
CA ASN A 98 4.13 -14.49 -3.17
C ASN A 98 4.32 -13.02 -2.74
N ALA A 99 4.18 -12.10 -3.69
CA ALA A 99 4.31 -10.68 -3.39
C ALA A 99 3.22 -10.21 -2.41
N SER A 100 1.98 -10.67 -2.58
CA SER A 100 0.89 -10.34 -1.64
C SER A 100 1.13 -10.95 -0.26
N PHE A 101 1.61 -12.21 -0.17
CA PHE A 101 1.98 -12.83 1.10
C PHE A 101 3.06 -12.04 1.84
N LEU A 102 4.19 -11.79 1.19
CA LEU A 102 5.31 -11.11 1.84
C LEU A 102 4.96 -9.66 2.18
N SER A 103 4.09 -9.03 1.39
CA SER A 103 3.58 -7.69 1.73
C SER A 103 2.80 -7.69 3.04
N THR A 104 1.97 -8.73 3.33
CA THR A 104 1.20 -8.80 4.59
C THR A 104 2.06 -8.92 5.86
N LEU A 105 3.36 -9.15 5.74
CA LEU A 105 4.28 -9.06 6.87
C LEU A 105 4.31 -7.66 7.51
N TYR A 106 3.72 -6.64 6.89
CA TYR A 106 3.50 -5.36 7.59
C TYR A 106 2.59 -5.51 8.81
N VAL A 107 1.68 -6.50 8.85
CA VAL A 107 0.77 -6.73 10.00
C VAL A 107 1.52 -7.02 11.30
N PRO A 108 2.41 -8.03 11.38
CA PRO A 108 3.22 -8.23 12.57
C PRO A 108 4.17 -7.05 12.86
N PHE A 109 4.75 -6.41 11.84
CA PHE A 109 5.60 -5.24 12.06
C PHE A 109 4.84 -4.08 12.70
N VAL A 110 3.63 -3.74 12.22
CA VAL A 110 2.78 -2.72 12.83
C VAL A 110 2.46 -3.08 14.28
N SER A 111 2.09 -4.33 14.54
CA SER A 111 1.73 -4.81 15.88
C SER A 111 2.91 -4.76 16.84
N LEU A 112 4.10 -5.21 16.42
CA LEU A 112 5.34 -5.16 17.21
C LEU A 112 5.77 -3.71 17.49
N ILE A 113 5.81 -2.84 16.48
CA ILE A 113 6.16 -1.43 16.64
C ILE A 113 5.17 -0.73 17.58
N SER A 114 3.86 -0.96 17.37
CA SER A 114 2.82 -0.40 18.23
C SER A 114 2.97 -0.85 19.68
N ARG A 115 3.29 -2.12 19.93
CA ARG A 115 3.45 -2.67 21.28
C ARG A 115 4.73 -2.21 21.96
N PHE A 116 5.87 -2.28 21.28
CA PHE A 116 7.18 -2.09 21.91
C PHE A 116 7.65 -0.63 21.87
N ILE A 117 7.41 0.10 20.78
CA ILE A 117 7.84 1.49 20.64
C ILE A 117 6.78 2.44 21.23
N PHE A 118 5.51 2.28 20.88
CA PHE A 118 4.43 3.15 21.35
C PHE A 118 3.75 2.66 22.62
N LYS A 119 4.18 1.51 23.16
CA LYS A 119 3.65 0.90 24.40
C LYS A 119 2.12 0.73 24.37
N SER A 120 1.54 0.57 23.18
CA SER A 120 0.10 0.37 23.01
C SER A 120 -0.32 -0.95 23.65
N GLN A 121 -1.43 -0.93 24.38
CA GLN A 121 -2.00 -2.15 24.95
C GLN A 121 -2.83 -2.86 23.86
N LEU A 122 -2.22 -3.87 23.21
CA LEU A 122 -2.91 -4.73 22.27
C LEU A 122 -3.55 -5.89 23.02
N THR A 123 -4.83 -6.16 22.70
CA THR A 123 -5.53 -7.31 23.24
C THR A 123 -4.97 -8.61 22.69
N TRP A 124 -5.14 -9.72 23.41
CA TRP A 124 -4.71 -11.05 22.94
C TRP A 124 -5.37 -11.43 21.60
N ILE A 125 -6.59 -10.95 21.35
CA ILE A 125 -7.31 -11.18 20.08
C ILE A 125 -6.53 -10.62 18.88
N VAL A 126 -5.89 -9.46 19.03
CA VAL A 126 -5.04 -8.87 17.96
C VAL A 126 -3.86 -9.80 17.65
N TRP A 127 -3.24 -10.42 18.66
CA TRP A 127 -2.13 -11.34 18.45
C TRP A 127 -2.58 -12.64 17.76
N VAL A 128 -3.75 -13.17 18.13
CA VAL A 128 -4.35 -14.31 17.43
C VAL A 128 -4.61 -13.96 15.96
N ALA A 129 -5.21 -12.79 15.69
CA ALA A 129 -5.45 -12.33 14.33
C ALA A 129 -4.13 -12.16 13.53
N VAL A 130 -3.06 -11.64 14.14
CA VAL A 130 -1.73 -11.54 13.51
C VAL A 130 -1.22 -12.94 13.10
N VAL A 131 -1.32 -13.91 14.00
CA VAL A 131 -0.89 -15.30 13.70
C VAL A 131 -1.72 -15.92 12.59
N LEU A 132 -3.05 -15.71 12.61
CA LEU A 132 -3.95 -16.20 11.57
C LEU A 132 -3.66 -15.54 10.21
N CYS A 133 -3.45 -14.22 10.18
CA CYS A 133 -3.03 -13.51 8.98
C CYS A 133 -1.72 -14.06 8.40
N LEU A 134 -0.72 -14.30 9.25
CA LEU A 134 0.56 -14.87 8.80
C LEU A 134 0.39 -16.27 8.26
N TYR A 135 -0.35 -17.13 8.97
CA TYR A 135 -0.61 -18.49 8.53
C TYR A 135 -1.41 -18.55 7.23
N GLY A 136 -2.49 -17.76 7.16
CA GLY A 136 -3.32 -17.64 5.96
C GLY A 136 -2.52 -17.16 4.75
N SER A 137 -1.76 -16.10 4.93
CA SER A 137 -0.89 -15.56 3.87
C SER A 137 0.19 -16.56 3.44
N TYR A 138 0.77 -17.31 4.39
CA TYR A 138 1.71 -18.40 4.09
C TYR A 138 1.06 -19.49 3.19
N LEU A 139 -0.16 -19.89 3.49
CA LEU A 139 -0.89 -20.85 2.66
C LEU A 139 -1.19 -20.30 1.25
N LEU A 140 -1.40 -18.99 1.09
CA LEU A 140 -1.58 -18.37 -0.21
C LEU A 140 -0.32 -18.46 -1.09
N SER A 141 0.87 -18.49 -0.49
CA SER A 141 2.15 -18.58 -1.18
C SER A 141 2.67 -19.99 -1.41
N SER A 142 2.08 -21.00 -0.77
CA SER A 142 2.69 -22.31 -0.47
C SER A 142 2.98 -23.26 -1.65
N ASN A 143 2.63 -22.92 -2.89
CA ASN A 143 2.90 -23.78 -4.04
C ASN A 143 4.32 -23.68 -4.63
N GLN A 144 5.17 -22.81 -4.10
CA GLN A 144 6.59 -22.75 -4.46
C GLN A 144 7.45 -22.64 -3.21
N ALA A 145 7.52 -23.77 -2.50
CA ALA A 145 8.27 -23.96 -1.27
C ALA A 145 9.71 -23.41 -1.37
N TRP A 146 10.04 -22.49 -0.44
CA TRP A 146 11.39 -22.26 0.11
C TRP A 146 12.50 -21.80 -0.86
N ASP A 147 12.22 -21.53 -2.13
CA ASP A 147 13.17 -20.87 -3.01
C ASP A 147 13.10 -19.35 -2.76
N ILE A 148 13.67 -18.93 -1.61
CA ILE A 148 13.76 -17.52 -1.22
C ILE A 148 14.63 -16.81 -2.25
N GLN A 149 13.99 -16.14 -3.19
CA GLN A 149 14.68 -15.34 -4.19
C GLN A 149 15.12 -14.00 -3.58
N ARG A 150 16.09 -13.34 -4.20
CA ARG A 150 16.49 -11.97 -3.78
C ARG A 150 15.31 -10.98 -3.81
N SER A 151 14.32 -11.21 -4.69
CA SER A 151 13.09 -10.42 -4.74
C SER A 151 12.28 -10.52 -3.44
N ASP A 152 12.29 -11.66 -2.76
CA ASP A 152 11.53 -11.87 -1.53
C ASP A 152 12.11 -11.09 -0.35
N SER A 153 13.44 -10.93 -0.29
CA SER A 153 14.08 -10.07 0.71
C SER A 153 13.70 -8.60 0.55
N LEU A 154 13.50 -8.14 -0.69
CA LEU A 154 13.04 -6.78 -0.96
C LEU A 154 11.58 -6.57 -0.53
N LEU A 155 10.72 -7.58 -0.70
CA LEU A 155 9.34 -7.55 -0.21
C LEU A 155 9.26 -7.51 1.32
N PHE A 156 10.15 -8.24 2.01
CA PHE A 156 10.26 -8.15 3.46
C PHE A 156 10.63 -6.73 3.93
N ILE A 157 11.58 -6.10 3.26
CA ILE A 157 11.94 -4.69 3.53
C ILE A 157 10.80 -3.76 3.18
N ALA A 158 10.10 -3.99 2.07
CA ALA A 158 8.91 -3.23 1.68
C ALA A 158 7.82 -3.29 2.75
N ALA A 159 7.54 -4.49 3.30
CA ALA A 159 6.58 -4.70 4.37
C ALA A 159 6.93 -3.89 5.64
N PHE A 160 8.22 -3.81 6.00
CA PHE A 160 8.65 -2.94 7.09
C PHE A 160 8.34 -1.46 6.81
N PHE A 161 8.62 -0.96 5.60
CA PHE A 161 8.30 0.42 5.24
C PHE A 161 6.78 0.68 5.17
N PHE A 162 5.97 -0.28 4.74
CA PHE A 162 4.51 -0.17 4.84
C PHE A 162 4.04 -0.10 6.29
N ALA A 163 4.64 -0.87 7.19
CA ALA A 163 4.32 -0.78 8.61
C ALA A 163 4.67 0.60 9.19
N VAL A 164 5.84 1.13 8.86
CA VAL A 164 6.24 2.49 9.25
C VAL A 164 5.26 3.52 8.68
N HIS A 165 4.88 3.40 7.39
CA HIS A 165 3.90 4.28 6.76
C HIS A 165 2.56 4.27 7.52
N ILE A 166 1.99 3.10 7.80
CA ILE A 166 0.72 2.95 8.55
C ILE A 166 0.78 3.68 9.89
N ILE A 167 1.90 3.54 10.61
CA ILE A 167 2.08 4.18 11.91
C ILE A 167 2.21 5.70 11.78
N LEU A 168 2.97 6.18 10.80
CA LEU A 168 3.16 7.61 10.58
C LEU A 168 1.86 8.29 10.12
N VAL A 169 1.02 7.60 9.33
CA VAL A 169 -0.34 8.06 8.98
C VAL A 169 -1.18 8.26 10.23
N ASP A 170 -1.20 7.30 11.16
CA ASP A 170 -1.92 7.42 12.44
C ASP A 170 -1.41 8.61 13.27
N MET A 171 -0.10 8.75 13.37
CA MET A 171 0.53 9.86 14.10
C MET A 171 0.16 11.22 13.52
N PHE A 172 0.18 11.37 12.19
CA PHE A 172 -0.18 12.62 11.52
C PHE A 172 -1.65 12.94 11.73
N MET A 173 -2.54 11.98 11.47
CA MET A 173 -3.99 12.19 11.52
C MET A 173 -4.50 12.49 12.93
N LYS A 174 -3.79 12.06 13.97
CA LYS A 174 -4.06 12.44 15.37
C LYS A 174 -3.63 13.86 15.71
N GLN A 175 -2.56 14.36 15.07
CA GLN A 175 -2.06 15.73 15.29
C GLN A 175 -2.82 16.76 14.46
N PHE A 176 -3.11 16.43 13.21
CA PHE A 176 -3.74 17.34 12.27
C PHE A 176 -4.62 16.59 11.27
N TYR A 177 -5.95 16.66 11.45
CA TYR A 177 -6.89 16.00 10.56
C TYR A 177 -6.99 16.72 9.23
N SER A 178 -6.27 16.23 8.25
CA SER A 178 -6.24 16.78 6.89
C SER A 178 -5.90 15.69 5.87
N PRO A 179 -6.81 14.72 5.62
CA PRO A 179 -6.51 13.53 4.83
C PRO A 179 -6.14 13.83 3.38
N PHE A 180 -6.79 14.80 2.73
CA PHE A 180 -6.55 15.09 1.33
C PHE A 180 -5.23 15.84 1.12
N SER A 181 -4.96 16.88 1.90
CA SER A 181 -3.70 17.64 1.82
C SER A 181 -2.50 16.78 2.21
N PHE A 182 -2.65 15.94 3.23
CA PHE A 182 -1.63 14.99 3.65
C PHE A 182 -1.39 13.91 2.59
N GLY A 183 -2.46 13.35 2.01
CA GLY A 183 -2.38 12.41 0.89
C GLY A 183 -1.67 13.02 -0.31
N PHE A 184 -2.05 14.25 -0.71
CA PHE A 184 -1.42 14.97 -1.81
C PHE A 184 0.10 15.12 -1.61
N ILE A 185 0.55 15.53 -0.42
CA ILE A 185 1.98 15.68 -0.12
C ILE A 185 2.71 14.33 -0.21
N GLN A 186 2.14 13.25 0.32
CA GLN A 186 2.74 11.91 0.22
C GLN A 186 2.87 11.48 -1.25
N TYR A 187 1.80 11.65 -2.06
CA TYR A 187 1.81 11.24 -3.46
C TYR A 187 2.80 12.08 -4.27
N PHE A 188 2.94 13.36 -3.96
CA PHE A 188 3.97 14.23 -4.55
C PHE A 188 5.39 13.72 -4.26
N ILE A 189 5.66 13.26 -3.03
CA ILE A 189 6.96 12.71 -2.65
C ILE A 189 7.22 11.40 -3.41
N VAL A 190 6.24 10.48 -3.45
CA VAL A 190 6.39 9.22 -4.19
C VAL A 190 6.60 9.47 -5.68
N PHE A 191 5.82 10.39 -6.26
CA PHE A 191 5.98 10.83 -7.65
C PHE A 191 7.41 11.34 -7.90
N GLY A 192 7.87 12.30 -7.12
CA GLY A 192 9.18 12.93 -7.30
C GLY A 192 10.35 11.96 -7.11
N CYS A 193 10.33 11.15 -6.06
CA CYS A 193 11.37 10.15 -5.82
C CYS A 193 11.37 9.07 -6.92
N SER A 194 10.20 8.57 -7.33
CA SER A 194 10.10 7.56 -8.40
C SER A 194 10.55 8.13 -9.74
N LEU A 195 10.20 9.39 -10.05
CA LEU A 195 10.66 10.07 -11.27
C LEU A 195 12.18 10.19 -11.32
N ILE A 196 12.82 10.58 -10.21
CA ILE A 196 14.29 10.66 -10.14
C ILE A 196 14.92 9.30 -10.41
N VAL A 197 14.44 8.23 -9.76
CA VAL A 197 14.97 6.88 -9.96
C VAL A 197 14.72 6.40 -11.41
N ALA A 198 13.53 6.64 -11.96
CA ALA A 198 13.21 6.27 -13.33
C ALA A 198 14.12 6.96 -14.34
N LEU A 199 14.37 8.27 -14.18
CA LEU A 199 15.27 9.02 -15.07
C LEU A 199 16.74 8.56 -14.96
N LEU A 200 17.15 8.06 -13.81
CA LEU A 200 18.53 7.59 -13.60
C LEU A 200 18.74 6.16 -14.12
N PHE A 201 17.72 5.30 -14.11
CA PHE A 201 17.91 3.86 -14.31
C PHE A 201 17.00 3.22 -15.38
N GLU A 202 15.92 3.88 -15.85
CA GLU A 202 14.89 3.20 -16.67
C GLU A 202 14.62 3.83 -18.06
N ASN A 203 15.13 5.02 -18.39
CA ASN A 203 14.91 5.69 -19.68
C ASN A 203 13.41 5.78 -20.08
N PRO A 204 12.54 6.44 -19.28
CA PRO A 204 11.12 6.49 -19.56
C PRO A 204 10.80 7.20 -20.87
N THR A 205 9.90 6.62 -21.68
CA THR A 205 9.40 7.22 -22.92
C THR A 205 7.89 7.31 -22.90
N LEU A 206 7.33 8.41 -23.44
CA LEU A 206 5.88 8.58 -23.53
C LEU A 206 5.23 7.47 -24.36
N ALA A 207 5.90 7.02 -25.44
CA ALA A 207 5.38 5.96 -26.30
C ALA A 207 5.16 4.66 -25.53
N ASN A 208 6.14 4.24 -24.71
CA ASN A 208 6.01 3.03 -23.90
C ASN A 208 4.98 3.19 -22.77
N MET A 209 4.88 4.38 -22.14
CA MET A 209 3.86 4.67 -21.13
C MET A 209 2.44 4.65 -21.72
N GLN A 210 2.27 5.04 -22.98
CA GLN A 210 0.99 4.97 -23.67
C GLN A 210 0.51 3.52 -23.90
N LEU A 211 1.40 2.55 -23.96
CA LEU A 211 1.02 1.14 -24.09
C LEU A 211 0.40 0.60 -22.78
N GLU A 212 0.77 1.18 -21.64
CA GLU A 212 0.33 0.78 -20.30
C GLU A 212 -0.66 1.79 -19.67
N TRP A 213 -1.31 2.63 -20.52
CA TRP A 213 -2.15 3.73 -20.03
C TRP A 213 -3.28 3.29 -19.11
N PHE A 214 -3.91 2.15 -19.40
CA PHE A 214 -5.03 1.65 -18.61
C PHE A 214 -4.59 1.27 -17.19
N GLU A 215 -3.51 0.50 -17.06
CA GLU A 215 -2.95 0.07 -15.80
C GLU A 215 -2.44 1.27 -14.98
N ILE A 216 -1.80 2.24 -15.63
CA ILE A 216 -1.33 3.47 -15.00
C ILE A 216 -2.51 4.27 -14.45
N ILE A 217 -3.55 4.53 -15.25
CA ILE A 217 -4.72 5.31 -14.82
C ILE A 217 -5.50 4.55 -13.75
N TYR A 218 -5.78 3.27 -13.96
CA TYR A 218 -6.49 2.45 -12.99
C TYR A 218 -5.78 2.43 -11.64
N THR A 219 -4.50 2.11 -11.61
CA THR A 219 -3.73 2.06 -10.36
C THR A 219 -3.47 3.45 -9.79
N GLY A 220 -3.36 4.46 -10.63
CA GLY A 220 -3.17 5.85 -10.21
C GLY A 220 -4.42 6.43 -9.56
N VAL A 221 -5.56 6.35 -10.22
CA VAL A 221 -6.83 6.92 -9.72
C VAL A 221 -7.39 6.07 -8.58
N PHE A 222 -7.60 4.77 -8.82
CA PHE A 222 -8.29 3.93 -7.85
C PHE A 222 -7.36 3.45 -6.74
N SER A 223 -6.21 2.84 -7.06
CA SER A 223 -5.34 2.25 -6.04
C SER A 223 -4.58 3.31 -5.24
N ALA A 224 -3.85 4.20 -5.90
CA ALA A 224 -3.08 5.23 -5.23
C ALA A 224 -3.97 6.40 -4.78
N GLY A 225 -4.76 6.99 -5.66
CA GLY A 225 -5.59 8.16 -5.36
C GLY A 225 -6.70 7.85 -4.34
N ILE A 226 -7.60 6.93 -4.66
CA ILE A 226 -8.74 6.60 -3.80
C ILE A 226 -8.32 5.67 -2.66
N GLY A 227 -7.63 4.57 -2.93
CA GLY A 227 -7.30 3.54 -1.94
C GLY A 227 -6.51 4.07 -0.74
N TYR A 228 -5.38 4.74 -0.96
CA TYR A 228 -4.61 5.36 0.13
C TYR A 228 -5.37 6.50 0.82
N THR A 229 -6.17 7.27 0.10
CA THR A 229 -6.99 8.32 0.71
C THR A 229 -8.05 7.72 1.65
N LEU A 230 -8.71 6.64 1.25
CA LEU A 230 -9.63 5.89 2.11
C LEU A 230 -8.93 5.34 3.35
N GLN A 231 -7.72 4.78 3.21
CA GLN A 231 -6.89 4.35 4.33
C GLN A 231 -6.62 5.51 5.29
N ILE A 232 -6.12 6.64 4.79
CA ILE A 232 -5.79 7.83 5.61
C ILE A 232 -7.02 8.29 6.41
N ILE A 233 -8.17 8.42 5.74
CA ILE A 233 -9.44 8.81 6.38
C ILE A 233 -9.84 7.78 7.45
N ALA A 234 -9.79 6.50 7.12
CA ALA A 234 -10.20 5.43 8.03
C ALA A 234 -9.29 5.31 9.24
N GLN A 235 -7.97 5.41 9.07
CA GLN A 235 -7.00 5.35 10.16
C GLN A 235 -7.14 6.48 11.17
N SER A 236 -7.77 7.61 10.83
CA SER A 236 -8.10 8.65 11.82
C SER A 236 -9.02 8.15 12.96
N LYS A 237 -9.66 7.00 12.80
CA LYS A 237 -10.62 6.40 13.75
C LYS A 237 -10.28 4.95 14.12
N ALA A 238 -9.16 4.41 13.64
CA ALA A 238 -8.73 3.05 13.93
C ALA A 238 -7.29 3.05 14.46
N HIS A 239 -7.00 2.16 15.40
CA HIS A 239 -5.62 1.95 15.82
C HIS A 239 -4.80 1.25 14.71
N PRO A 240 -3.46 1.50 14.61
CA PRO A 240 -2.65 0.94 13.54
C PRO A 240 -2.72 -0.57 13.39
N ALA A 241 -2.66 -1.34 14.50
CA ALA A 241 -2.65 -2.80 14.43
C ALA A 241 -3.98 -3.39 13.92
N PRO A 242 -5.17 -3.04 14.43
CA PRO A 242 -6.44 -3.43 13.81
C PRO A 242 -6.59 -2.97 12.36
N ALA A 243 -6.11 -1.76 12.03
CA ALA A 243 -6.15 -1.27 10.66
C ALA A 243 -5.31 -2.16 9.73
N ALA A 244 -4.09 -2.52 10.13
CA ALA A 244 -3.23 -3.41 9.36
C ALA A 244 -3.89 -4.79 9.10
N ILE A 245 -4.58 -5.35 10.11
CA ILE A 245 -5.30 -6.64 9.95
C ILE A 245 -6.40 -6.52 8.90
N ILE A 246 -7.22 -5.46 8.92
CA ILE A 246 -8.28 -5.29 7.92
C ILE A 246 -7.69 -5.06 6.53
N LEU A 247 -6.63 -4.28 6.42
CA LEU A 247 -5.97 -4.01 5.16
C LEU A 247 -5.32 -5.28 4.56
N SER A 248 -4.90 -6.26 5.38
CA SER A 248 -4.33 -7.52 4.88
C SER A 248 -5.32 -8.37 4.05
N MET A 249 -6.62 -8.05 4.09
CA MET A 249 -7.60 -8.62 3.16
C MET A 249 -7.25 -8.35 1.68
N GLU A 250 -6.33 -7.42 1.40
CA GLU A 250 -5.79 -7.22 0.04
C GLU A 250 -5.21 -8.51 -0.56
N SER A 251 -4.63 -9.39 0.26
CA SER A 251 -4.08 -10.68 -0.20
C SER A 251 -5.19 -11.65 -0.63
N VAL A 252 -6.31 -11.66 0.08
CA VAL A 252 -7.49 -12.44 -0.28
C VAL A 252 -8.07 -11.94 -1.61
N PHE A 253 -8.30 -10.64 -1.71
CA PHE A 253 -8.82 -10.03 -2.94
C PHE A 253 -7.83 -10.15 -4.10
N GLY A 254 -6.52 -10.05 -3.85
CA GLY A 254 -5.47 -10.26 -4.85
C GLY A 254 -5.45 -11.68 -5.38
N THR A 255 -5.60 -12.67 -4.50
CA THR A 255 -5.68 -14.09 -4.88
C THR A 255 -6.91 -14.37 -5.73
N ILE A 256 -8.08 -13.83 -5.35
CA ILE A 256 -9.32 -13.96 -6.12
C ILE A 256 -9.17 -13.27 -7.48
N ALA A 257 -8.61 -12.06 -7.54
CA ALA A 257 -8.38 -11.35 -8.79
C ALA A 257 -7.40 -12.10 -9.71
N ALA A 258 -6.31 -12.65 -9.16
CA ALA A 258 -5.35 -13.45 -9.92
C ALA A 258 -5.99 -14.74 -10.47
N TRP A 259 -6.88 -15.38 -9.71
CA TRP A 259 -7.65 -16.52 -10.18
C TRP A 259 -8.59 -16.14 -11.34
N LEU A 260 -9.37 -15.07 -11.19
CA LEU A 260 -10.37 -14.67 -12.17
C LEU A 260 -9.76 -14.05 -13.45
N ILE A 261 -8.70 -13.27 -13.34
CA ILE A 261 -8.14 -12.47 -14.44
C ILE A 261 -6.92 -13.14 -15.07
N LEU A 262 -6.03 -13.71 -14.24
CA LEU A 262 -4.79 -14.34 -14.71
C LEU A 262 -4.92 -15.87 -14.82
N SER A 263 -6.12 -16.43 -14.57
CA SER A 263 -6.39 -17.88 -14.60
C SER A 263 -5.43 -18.69 -13.69
N GLN A 264 -4.95 -18.09 -12.61
CA GLN A 264 -4.10 -18.79 -11.64
C GLN A 264 -4.92 -19.85 -10.88
N VAL A 265 -4.31 -21.02 -10.62
CA VAL A 265 -5.02 -22.11 -9.93
C VAL A 265 -5.33 -21.72 -8.49
N LEU A 266 -6.59 -21.87 -8.12
CA LEU A 266 -7.07 -21.72 -6.74
C LEU A 266 -7.16 -23.12 -6.10
N ASP A 267 -6.07 -23.56 -5.48
CA ASP A 267 -6.02 -24.85 -4.78
C ASP A 267 -6.59 -24.76 -3.36
N ILE A 268 -6.71 -25.92 -2.70
CA ILE A 268 -7.29 -26.02 -1.35
C ILE A 268 -6.49 -25.21 -0.32
N ASN A 269 -5.17 -25.11 -0.45
CA ASN A 269 -4.32 -24.35 0.47
C ASN A 269 -4.64 -22.84 0.36
N LYS A 270 -4.81 -22.34 -0.86
CA LYS A 270 -5.21 -20.95 -1.10
C LYS A 270 -6.59 -20.65 -0.54
N ILE A 271 -7.56 -21.58 -0.67
CA ILE A 271 -8.89 -21.42 -0.09
C ILE A 271 -8.81 -21.35 1.43
N ILE A 272 -8.07 -22.26 2.08
CA ILE A 272 -7.87 -22.24 3.54
C ILE A 272 -7.13 -20.96 3.95
N GLY A 273 -6.11 -20.55 3.19
CA GLY A 273 -5.38 -19.31 3.41
C GLY A 273 -6.27 -18.08 3.40
N CYS A 274 -7.15 -17.96 2.39
CA CYS A 274 -8.15 -16.88 2.33
C CYS A 274 -9.12 -16.89 3.52
N ALA A 275 -9.51 -18.07 3.99
CA ALA A 275 -10.42 -18.19 5.14
C ALA A 275 -9.74 -17.87 6.49
N ALA A 276 -8.42 -17.98 6.57
CA ALA A 276 -7.65 -17.71 7.79
C ALA A 276 -7.29 -16.20 7.96
N ILE A 277 -7.27 -15.43 6.88
CA ILE A 277 -7.06 -13.98 6.91
C ILE A 277 -8.37 -13.25 7.25
#